data_a60641c467f2b1c089bea823e0ff445c
#
_entry.id   a60641c467f2b1c089bea823e0ff445c
#
_cell.length_a   1.000
_cell.length_b   1.000
_cell.length_c   1.000
_cell.angle_alpha   90.00
_cell.angle_beta   90.00
_cell.angle_gamma   90.00
#
_symmetry.space_group_name_H-M   'P 1'
#
loop_
_entity.id
_entity.type
_entity.pdbx_description
1 polymer ?
#
loop_
_entity_poly.entity_id
_entity_poly.type
_entity_poly.pdbx_seq_one_letter_code
_entity_poly.pdbx_strand_id
1 'polypeptide(L)'
;YRLRRAGYPVVISEIAIPTMIRREVCYGNAVHRGEMILERFVARHVSLSEVKDTLAQEIIPVVTSSYEELLDTLKPEIVVDAILSKKNLGTKRDDADLVIGVGPGFIAGEDVDVVIETMRGHSLGRCIYDGPAQPNTVIPGNVGGYTHERVIHSPKAGLFTAKRHIGDSVQANEVIGYVDEEPVRAKITGI
;
A
#
# COMPACT_ATOMS: atom_id res chain seq x y z
N TYR A 1 6.32 7.63 4.84
CA TYR A 1 6.44 9.00 5.35
C TYR A 1 6.80 9.05 6.84
N ARG A 2 5.97 8.46 7.73
CA ARG A 2 6.15 8.53 9.20
C ARG A 2 7.50 7.99 9.66
N LEU A 3 7.92 6.84 9.17
CA LEU A 3 9.22 6.22 9.51
C LEU A 3 10.37 7.11 9.03
N ARG A 4 10.33 7.59 7.79
CA ARG A 4 11.38 8.48 7.27
C ARG A 4 11.44 9.80 8.03
N ARG A 5 10.29 10.35 8.42
CA ARG A 5 10.22 11.56 9.26
C ARG A 5 10.81 11.32 10.66
N ALA A 6 10.71 10.11 11.19
CA ALA A 6 11.31 9.72 12.46
C ALA A 6 12.82 9.44 12.37
N GLY A 7 13.42 9.54 11.18
CA GLY A 7 14.85 9.39 10.97
C GLY A 7 15.30 8.00 10.49
N TYR A 8 14.37 7.06 10.32
CA TYR A 8 14.74 5.73 9.84
C TYR A 8 15.10 5.76 8.34
N PRO A 9 16.18 5.08 7.91
CA PRO A 9 16.37 4.75 6.52
C PRO A 9 15.30 3.75 6.10
N VAL A 10 14.55 4.06 5.04
CA VAL A 10 13.41 3.25 4.58
C VAL A 10 13.64 2.83 3.15
N VAL A 11 13.49 1.54 2.89
CA VAL A 11 13.38 0.96 1.54
C VAL A 11 11.95 0.46 1.36
N ILE A 12 11.37 0.68 0.20
CA ILE A 12 10.03 0.20 -0.14
C ILE A 12 10.15 -0.93 -1.15
N SER A 13 9.58 -2.08 -0.82
CA SER A 13 9.37 -3.18 -1.75
C SER A 13 7.99 -3.06 -2.39
N GLU A 14 7.94 -3.19 -3.71
CA GLU A 14 6.71 -3.15 -4.51
C GLU A 14 6.74 -4.22 -5.59
N ILE A 15 5.58 -4.55 -6.11
CA ILE A 15 5.46 -5.41 -7.29
C ILE A 15 5.76 -4.62 -8.57
N ALA A 16 6.10 -5.30 -9.66
CA ALA A 16 6.47 -4.65 -10.93
C ALA A 16 5.33 -3.81 -11.54
N ILE A 17 4.07 -4.15 -11.24
CA ILE A 17 2.89 -3.39 -11.67
C ILE A 17 2.03 -3.09 -10.42
N PRO A 18 2.38 -2.06 -9.65
CA PRO A 18 1.64 -1.67 -8.46
C PRO A 18 0.19 -1.29 -8.75
N THR A 19 -0.72 -1.75 -7.90
CA THR A 19 -2.18 -1.54 -8.06
C THR A 19 -2.77 -0.64 -6.97
N MET A 20 -1.97 0.25 -6.38
CA MET A 20 -2.44 1.13 -5.32
C MET A 20 -3.59 2.04 -5.79
N ILE A 21 -4.66 2.11 -5.01
CA ILE A 21 -5.83 2.96 -5.30
C ILE A 21 -5.48 4.44 -5.14
N ARG A 22 -4.72 4.79 -4.09
CA ARG A 22 -4.35 6.18 -3.78
C ARG A 22 -2.97 6.54 -4.32
N ARG A 23 -2.73 6.30 -5.60
CA ARG A 23 -1.38 6.45 -6.18
C ARG A 23 -0.81 7.87 -6.11
N GLU A 24 -1.62 8.93 -6.09
CA GLU A 24 -1.11 10.32 -5.96
C GLU A 24 -0.53 10.63 -4.57
N VAL A 25 -0.78 9.79 -3.59
CA VAL A 25 -0.23 9.90 -2.22
C VAL A 25 0.47 8.62 -1.77
N CYS A 26 1.05 7.87 -2.72
CA CYS A 26 1.75 6.62 -2.45
C CYS A 26 3.14 6.64 -3.10
N TYR A 27 4.18 6.40 -2.31
CA TYR A 27 5.56 6.30 -2.81
C TYR A 27 5.77 5.15 -3.80
N GLY A 28 4.99 4.07 -3.71
CA GLY A 28 5.00 2.98 -4.69
C GLY A 28 4.72 3.43 -6.11
N ASN A 29 4.06 4.60 -6.31
CA ASN A 29 3.85 5.18 -7.64
C ASN A 29 5.18 5.57 -8.34
N ALA A 30 6.30 5.60 -7.63
CA ALA A 30 7.62 5.76 -8.23
C ALA A 30 7.95 4.64 -9.24
N VAL A 31 7.39 3.44 -9.08
CA VAL A 31 7.55 2.35 -10.05
C VAL A 31 7.02 2.75 -11.44
N HIS A 32 5.91 3.49 -11.49
CA HIS A 32 5.31 3.95 -12.75
C HIS A 32 5.93 5.24 -13.30
N ARG A 33 6.40 6.14 -12.40
CA ARG A 33 6.86 7.49 -12.76
C ARG A 33 8.36 7.67 -12.72
N GLY A 34 9.10 6.64 -12.23
CA GLY A 34 10.52 6.75 -11.91
C GLY A 34 10.77 7.40 -10.55
N GLU A 35 10.02 8.46 -10.23
CA GLU A 35 10.14 9.21 -8.97
C GLU A 35 8.78 9.68 -8.46
N MET A 36 8.64 9.79 -7.13
CA MET A 36 7.46 10.31 -6.45
C MET A 36 7.86 11.20 -5.28
N ILE A 37 7.28 12.40 -5.24
CA ILE A 37 7.52 13.36 -4.16
C ILE A 37 6.24 13.47 -3.35
N LEU A 38 6.33 13.15 -2.06
CA LEU A 38 5.22 13.36 -1.12
C LEU A 38 5.72 14.19 0.06
N GLU A 39 5.02 15.29 0.31
CA GLU A 39 5.48 16.27 1.28
C GLU A 39 6.90 16.76 0.92
N ARG A 40 7.89 16.44 1.76
CA ARG A 40 9.29 16.82 1.56
C ARG A 40 10.22 15.65 1.21
N PHE A 41 9.69 14.43 1.12
CA PHE A 41 10.50 13.26 0.84
C PHE A 41 10.32 12.79 -0.59
N VAL A 42 11.44 12.43 -1.19
CA VAL A 42 11.53 11.86 -2.53
C VAL A 42 11.63 10.35 -2.41
N ALA A 43 10.87 9.62 -3.21
CA ALA A 43 11.08 8.20 -3.44
C ALA A 43 11.42 7.96 -4.90
N ARG A 44 12.36 7.06 -5.17
CA ARG A 44 12.84 6.76 -6.53
C ARG A 44 12.84 5.26 -6.78
N HIS A 45 12.32 4.86 -7.94
CA HIS A 45 12.42 3.48 -8.41
C HIS A 45 13.85 3.20 -8.85
N VAL A 46 14.47 2.22 -8.25
CA VAL A 46 15.89 1.88 -8.45
C VAL A 46 16.08 0.36 -8.47
N SER A 47 17.18 -0.10 -9.02
CA SER A 47 17.64 -1.48 -8.87
C SER A 47 18.15 -1.73 -7.44
N LEU A 48 18.19 -3.00 -7.04
CA LEU A 48 18.66 -3.39 -5.71
C LEU A 48 20.12 -2.97 -5.45
N SER A 49 20.96 -2.95 -6.48
CA SER A 49 22.35 -2.49 -6.39
C SER A 49 22.50 -0.99 -6.09
N GLU A 50 21.50 -0.18 -6.44
CA GLU A 50 21.52 1.28 -6.25
C GLU A 50 20.93 1.72 -4.90
N VAL A 51 20.39 0.78 -4.11
CA VAL A 51 19.70 1.10 -2.83
C VAL A 51 20.60 1.88 -1.89
N LYS A 52 21.86 1.45 -1.69
CA LYS A 52 22.78 2.10 -0.74
C LYS A 52 23.09 3.54 -1.13
N ASP A 53 23.38 3.77 -2.41
CA ASP A 53 23.69 5.10 -2.92
C ASP A 53 22.47 6.02 -2.89
N THR A 54 21.28 5.47 -3.14
CA THR A 54 20.00 6.21 -3.05
C THR A 54 19.69 6.61 -1.61
N LEU A 55 19.89 5.72 -0.64
CA LEU A 55 19.75 6.04 0.79
C LEU A 55 20.75 7.11 1.25
N ALA A 56 22.00 7.08 0.76
CA ALA A 56 23.02 8.10 1.07
C ALA A 56 22.63 9.50 0.56
N GLN A 57 21.80 9.59 -0.49
CA GLN A 57 21.21 10.83 -1.00
C GLN A 57 19.96 11.28 -0.23
N GLU A 58 19.61 10.60 0.86
CA GLU A 58 18.37 10.81 1.64
C GLU A 58 17.07 10.58 0.85
N ILE A 59 17.14 9.88 -0.26
CA ILE A 59 16.00 9.45 -1.09
C ILE A 59 15.51 8.07 -0.63
N ILE A 60 14.22 7.81 -0.70
CA ILE A 60 13.60 6.53 -0.36
C ILE A 60 13.69 5.61 -1.60
N PRO A 61 14.51 4.53 -1.59
CA PRO A 61 14.51 3.58 -2.69
C PRO A 61 13.18 2.83 -2.75
N VAL A 62 12.64 2.66 -3.95
CA VAL A 62 11.52 1.77 -4.26
C VAL A 62 12.07 0.69 -5.19
N VAL A 63 11.97 -0.57 -4.80
CA VAL A 63 12.53 -1.71 -5.53
C VAL A 63 11.43 -2.71 -5.88
N THR A 64 11.61 -3.41 -7.01
CA THR A 64 10.67 -4.42 -7.52
C THR A 64 11.29 -5.82 -7.57
N SER A 65 12.39 -6.03 -6.86
CA SER A 65 13.00 -7.34 -6.66
C SER A 65 12.11 -8.25 -5.81
N SER A 66 12.36 -9.56 -5.85
CA SER A 66 11.65 -10.51 -5.00
C SER A 66 11.90 -10.21 -3.52
N TYR A 67 10.94 -10.61 -2.67
CA TYR A 67 11.04 -10.37 -1.23
C TYR A 67 12.28 -11.06 -0.64
N GLU A 68 12.54 -12.30 -1.05
CA GLU A 68 13.68 -13.09 -0.61
C GLU A 68 15.01 -12.44 -1.02
N GLU A 69 15.14 -12.02 -2.29
CA GLU A 69 16.35 -11.34 -2.78
C GLU A 69 16.63 -10.05 -2.01
N LEU A 70 15.57 -9.34 -1.65
CA LEU A 70 15.65 -8.11 -0.88
C LEU A 70 16.14 -8.36 0.56
N LEU A 71 15.58 -9.37 1.24
CA LEU A 71 16.01 -9.77 2.58
C LEU A 71 17.47 -10.21 2.58
N ASP A 72 17.89 -11.06 1.64
CA ASP A 72 19.23 -11.59 1.53
C ASP A 72 20.28 -10.49 1.29
N THR A 73 19.92 -9.50 0.46
CA THR A 73 20.84 -8.43 0.05
C THR A 73 20.94 -7.31 1.07
N LEU A 74 19.81 -6.88 1.63
CA LEU A 74 19.74 -5.72 2.52
C LEU A 74 19.89 -6.07 3.99
N LYS A 75 19.47 -7.28 4.39
CA LYS A 75 19.46 -7.74 5.78
C LYS A 75 18.85 -6.68 6.71
N PRO A 76 17.58 -6.32 6.52
CA PRO A 76 16.96 -5.24 7.29
C PRO A 76 16.87 -5.62 8.78
N GLU A 77 17.09 -4.67 9.67
CA GLU A 77 16.83 -4.83 11.11
C GLU A 77 15.32 -4.89 11.40
N ILE A 78 14.51 -4.22 10.56
CA ILE A 78 13.06 -4.14 10.74
C ILE A 78 12.37 -4.41 9.40
N VAL A 79 11.42 -5.33 9.41
CA VAL A 79 10.48 -5.56 8.32
C VAL A 79 9.09 -5.08 8.73
N VAL A 80 8.44 -4.32 7.84
CA VAL A 80 7.04 -3.91 8.02
C VAL A 80 6.23 -4.39 6.83
N ASP A 81 5.42 -5.43 7.02
CA ASP A 81 4.47 -5.86 6.00
C ASP A 81 3.20 -5.01 6.10
N ALA A 82 3.05 -4.10 5.13
CA ALA A 82 1.91 -3.21 5.00
C ALA A 82 1.17 -3.41 3.65
N ILE A 83 1.25 -4.61 3.08
CA ILE A 83 0.59 -4.97 1.80
C ILE A 83 -0.94 -4.90 1.95
N LEU A 84 -1.47 -5.14 3.15
CA LEU A 84 -2.91 -5.12 3.47
C LEU A 84 -3.73 -6.15 2.67
N SER A 85 -3.14 -7.27 2.32
CA SER A 85 -3.77 -8.36 1.55
C SER A 85 -4.86 -9.12 2.31
N LYS A 86 -5.00 -8.88 3.63
CA LYS A 86 -5.90 -9.57 4.58
C LYS A 86 -5.53 -11.03 4.82
N LYS A 87 -4.39 -11.44 4.35
CA LYS A 87 -3.74 -12.73 4.62
C LYS A 87 -2.23 -12.55 4.57
N ASN A 88 -1.49 -13.34 5.31
CA ASN A 88 -0.04 -13.39 5.20
C ASN A 88 0.36 -14.00 3.83
N LEU A 89 1.24 -13.33 3.11
CA LEU A 89 1.73 -13.74 1.77
C LEU A 89 3.12 -14.39 1.83
N GLY A 90 3.64 -14.69 3.03
CA GLY A 90 4.92 -15.36 3.20
C GLY A 90 5.87 -14.67 4.16
N THR A 91 5.47 -13.56 4.78
CA THR A 91 6.24 -12.87 5.82
C THR A 91 6.36 -13.75 7.06
N LYS A 92 7.57 -13.89 7.58
CA LYS A 92 7.90 -14.72 8.74
C LYS A 92 8.54 -13.88 9.84
N ARG A 93 8.39 -14.35 11.05
CA ARG A 93 8.94 -13.69 12.24
C ARG A 93 10.47 -13.63 12.26
N ASP A 94 11.14 -14.53 11.54
CA ASP A 94 12.59 -14.63 11.42
C ASP A 94 13.17 -13.87 10.20
N ASP A 95 12.35 -13.10 9.49
CA ASP A 95 12.80 -12.28 8.35
C ASP A 95 13.65 -11.08 8.77
N ALA A 96 13.58 -10.65 10.04
CA ALA A 96 14.36 -9.55 10.62
C ALA A 96 14.38 -9.64 12.16
N ASP A 97 15.16 -8.77 12.83
CA ASP A 97 15.18 -8.65 14.29
C ASP A 97 13.83 -8.19 14.86
N LEU A 98 13.05 -7.45 14.07
CA LEU A 98 11.68 -7.03 14.37
C LEU A 98 10.82 -7.11 13.13
N VAL A 99 9.76 -7.89 13.16
CA VAL A 99 8.79 -8.03 12.08
C VAL A 99 7.43 -7.50 12.52
N ILE A 100 6.88 -6.57 11.77
CA ILE A 100 5.61 -5.89 12.06
C ILE A 100 4.62 -6.17 10.93
N GLY A 101 3.49 -6.80 11.24
CA GLY A 101 2.37 -6.99 10.33
C GLY A 101 1.31 -5.90 10.49
N VAL A 102 0.83 -5.30 9.40
CA VAL A 102 -0.19 -4.25 9.44
C VAL A 102 -1.55 -4.80 9.03
N GLY A 103 -2.48 -4.84 9.97
CA GLY A 103 -3.86 -5.29 9.76
C GLY A 103 -4.06 -6.80 9.89
N PRO A 104 -5.24 -7.30 9.50
CA PRO A 104 -5.58 -8.71 9.61
C PRO A 104 -4.80 -9.57 8.61
N GLY A 105 -4.57 -10.81 8.98
CA GLY A 105 -3.81 -11.79 8.21
C GLY A 105 -2.54 -12.25 8.90
N PHE A 106 -2.15 -11.60 9.98
CA PHE A 106 -1.01 -11.95 10.82
C PHE A 106 -1.44 -12.31 12.24
N ILE A 107 -0.65 -13.16 12.89
CA ILE A 107 -0.77 -13.52 14.30
C ILE A 107 0.52 -13.11 15.00
N ALA A 108 0.43 -12.14 15.91
CA ALA A 108 1.57 -11.72 16.72
C ALA A 108 2.02 -12.88 17.64
N GLY A 109 3.33 -13.10 17.71
CA GLY A 109 3.93 -14.23 18.43
C GLY A 109 4.13 -15.48 17.55
N GLU A 110 3.45 -15.59 16.42
CA GLU A 110 3.59 -16.70 15.45
C GLU A 110 4.23 -16.20 14.13
N ASP A 111 3.49 -15.41 13.35
CA ASP A 111 3.93 -14.92 12.03
C ASP A 111 4.87 -13.71 12.13
N VAL A 112 4.60 -12.83 13.09
CA VAL A 112 5.28 -11.54 13.31
C VAL A 112 5.45 -11.24 14.79
N ASP A 113 6.29 -10.29 15.14
CA ASP A 113 6.46 -9.87 16.54
C ASP A 113 5.32 -8.95 17.00
N VAL A 114 4.84 -8.09 16.11
CA VAL A 114 3.80 -7.10 16.42
C VAL A 114 2.80 -7.01 15.26
N VAL A 115 1.52 -7.00 15.59
CA VAL A 115 0.46 -6.67 14.65
C VAL A 115 -0.08 -5.27 14.95
N ILE A 116 -0.26 -4.44 13.92
CA ILE A 116 -0.89 -3.13 14.05
C ILE A 116 -2.36 -3.21 13.66
N GLU A 117 -3.26 -2.86 14.57
CA GLU A 117 -4.70 -2.83 14.31
C GLU A 117 -5.07 -1.77 13.26
N THR A 118 -5.83 -2.17 12.26
CA THR A 118 -6.29 -1.28 11.17
C THR A 118 -7.80 -1.08 11.13
N MET A 119 -8.55 -1.78 11.97
CA MET A 119 -10.00 -1.56 12.08
C MET A 119 -10.28 -0.14 12.56
N ARG A 120 -11.13 0.58 11.84
CA ARG A 120 -11.57 1.93 12.25
C ARG A 120 -12.33 1.86 13.56
N GLY A 121 -12.00 2.75 14.48
CA GLY A 121 -12.62 2.81 15.81
C GLY A 121 -11.59 3.04 16.90
N HIS A 122 -11.94 2.70 18.11
CA HIS A 122 -11.16 2.97 19.32
C HIS A 122 -9.76 2.32 19.31
N SER A 123 -9.64 1.14 18.70
CA SER A 123 -8.40 0.37 18.68
C SER A 123 -7.50 0.63 17.47
N LEU A 124 -7.86 1.55 16.57
CA LEU A 124 -7.07 1.86 15.38
C LEU A 124 -5.63 2.27 15.74
N GLY A 125 -4.65 1.59 15.17
CA GLY A 125 -3.22 1.84 15.41
C GLY A 125 -2.67 1.20 16.68
N ARG A 126 -3.48 0.41 17.41
CA ARG A 126 -3.00 -0.33 18.58
C ARG A 126 -1.98 -1.37 18.18
N CYS A 127 -0.88 -1.47 18.94
CA CYS A 127 0.08 -2.56 18.85
C CYS A 127 -0.46 -3.78 19.58
N ILE A 128 -0.46 -4.95 18.93
CA ILE A 128 -0.88 -6.24 19.43
C ILE A 128 0.37 -7.10 19.46
N TYR A 129 0.72 -7.63 20.63
CA TYR A 129 1.91 -8.44 20.86
C TYR A 129 1.58 -9.94 21.00
N ASP A 130 0.29 -10.28 21.04
CA ASP A 130 -0.19 -11.66 21.13
C ASP A 130 -1.54 -11.76 20.41
N GLY A 131 -1.63 -12.68 19.42
CA GLY A 131 -2.82 -12.90 18.61
C GLY A 131 -3.01 -11.96 17.41
N PRO A 132 -4.15 -12.03 16.73
CA PRO A 132 -4.44 -11.31 15.48
C PRO A 132 -5.11 -9.96 15.71
N ALA A 133 -5.08 -9.09 14.66
CA ALA A 133 -5.96 -7.94 14.54
C ALA A 133 -7.42 -8.37 14.30
N GLN A 134 -8.35 -7.42 14.44
CA GLN A 134 -9.77 -7.68 14.16
C GLN A 134 -9.98 -8.12 12.70
N PRO A 135 -10.85 -9.10 12.45
CA PRO A 135 -11.13 -9.59 11.11
C PRO A 135 -11.65 -8.50 10.19
N ASN A 136 -11.29 -8.59 8.91
CA ASN A 136 -11.82 -7.69 7.89
C ASN A 136 -13.33 -7.87 7.71
N THR A 137 -14.10 -6.80 7.83
CA THR A 137 -15.57 -6.82 7.68
C THR A 137 -16.03 -6.86 6.22
N VAL A 138 -15.12 -6.63 5.25
CA VAL A 138 -15.44 -6.46 3.82
C VAL A 138 -16.36 -5.25 3.52
N ILE A 139 -16.82 -4.55 4.55
CA ILE A 139 -17.68 -3.39 4.41
C ILE A 139 -16.83 -2.12 4.33
N PRO A 140 -16.89 -1.34 3.24
CA PRO A 140 -16.20 -0.07 3.15
C PRO A 140 -16.67 0.89 4.24
N GLY A 141 -15.73 1.66 4.81
CA GLY A 141 -16.09 2.64 5.84
C GLY A 141 -17.13 3.65 5.35
N ASN A 142 -18.06 4.04 6.21
CA ASN A 142 -19.05 5.06 5.91
C ASN A 142 -18.38 6.44 5.76
N VAL A 143 -18.67 7.15 4.68
CA VAL A 143 -18.27 8.54 4.45
C VAL A 143 -19.47 9.28 3.85
N GLY A 144 -19.98 10.27 4.54
CA GLY A 144 -21.13 11.04 4.07
C GLY A 144 -22.40 10.22 3.85
N GLY A 145 -22.57 9.11 4.57
CA GLY A 145 -23.72 8.20 4.41
C GLY A 145 -23.51 7.08 3.38
N TYR A 146 -22.43 7.12 2.60
CA TYR A 146 -22.13 6.14 1.56
C TYR A 146 -21.09 5.11 2.02
N THR A 147 -21.26 3.86 1.64
CA THR A 147 -20.36 2.74 1.91
C THR A 147 -19.91 2.04 0.61
N HIS A 148 -20.67 1.07 0.13
CA HIS A 148 -20.38 0.30 -1.08
C HIS A 148 -20.47 1.15 -2.36
N GLU A 149 -21.29 2.18 -2.36
CA GLU A 149 -21.49 3.07 -3.50
C GLU A 149 -20.22 3.84 -3.86
N ARG A 150 -19.37 4.10 -2.86
CA ARG A 150 -18.06 4.78 -3.06
C ARG A 150 -17.01 3.90 -3.72
N VAL A 151 -17.23 2.60 -3.77
CA VAL A 151 -16.29 1.65 -4.37
C VAL A 151 -16.79 1.24 -5.74
N ILE A 152 -16.01 1.58 -6.76
CA ILE A 152 -16.27 1.20 -8.13
C ILE A 152 -15.40 -0.01 -8.44
N HIS A 153 -16.04 -1.11 -8.84
CA HIS A 153 -15.35 -2.32 -9.27
C HIS A 153 -15.29 -2.37 -10.78
N SER A 154 -14.23 -3.00 -11.31
CA SER A 154 -14.16 -3.33 -12.72
C SER A 154 -15.32 -4.28 -13.08
N PRO A 155 -16.03 -4.06 -14.20
CA PRO A 155 -17.10 -4.95 -14.65
C PRO A 155 -16.57 -6.29 -15.14
N LYS A 156 -15.32 -6.33 -15.60
CA LYS A 156 -14.64 -7.54 -16.13
C LYS A 156 -13.13 -7.43 -16.01
N ALA A 157 -12.42 -8.51 -16.31
CA ALA A 157 -10.98 -8.45 -16.56
C ALA A 157 -10.70 -7.71 -17.87
N GLY A 158 -9.66 -6.89 -17.94
CA GLY A 158 -9.29 -6.11 -19.12
C GLY A 158 -8.42 -4.91 -18.79
N LEU A 159 -8.07 -4.12 -19.80
CA LEU A 159 -7.29 -2.90 -19.65
C LEU A 159 -8.21 -1.73 -19.30
N PHE A 160 -7.98 -1.10 -18.14
CA PHE A 160 -8.69 0.11 -17.77
C PHE A 160 -8.08 1.35 -18.42
N THR A 161 -8.88 2.07 -19.19
CA THR A 161 -8.52 3.37 -19.78
C THR A 161 -9.31 4.48 -19.09
N ALA A 162 -8.63 5.35 -18.37
CA ALA A 162 -9.26 6.44 -17.63
C ALA A 162 -9.77 7.55 -18.58
N LYS A 163 -10.98 8.04 -18.31
CA LYS A 163 -11.57 9.24 -18.93
C LYS A 163 -11.58 10.43 -17.96
N ARG A 164 -11.50 10.13 -16.66
CA ARG A 164 -11.38 11.11 -15.59
C ARG A 164 -10.12 10.84 -14.77
N HIS A 165 -9.57 11.87 -14.17
CA HIS A 165 -8.39 11.78 -13.33
C HIS A 165 -8.75 11.87 -11.85
N ILE A 166 -7.81 11.46 -10.99
CA ILE A 166 -7.95 11.63 -9.53
C ILE A 166 -8.02 13.12 -9.22
N GLY A 167 -9.06 13.54 -8.52
CA GLY A 167 -9.35 14.94 -8.21
C GLY A 167 -10.41 15.59 -9.10
N ASP A 168 -10.81 14.94 -10.20
CA ASP A 168 -11.90 15.44 -11.03
C ASP A 168 -13.26 15.27 -10.33
N SER A 169 -14.13 16.27 -10.49
CA SER A 169 -15.54 16.14 -10.09
C SER A 169 -16.30 15.34 -11.13
N VAL A 170 -17.15 14.42 -10.67
CA VAL A 170 -17.99 13.58 -11.53
C VAL A 170 -19.43 13.57 -11.04
N GLN A 171 -20.37 13.40 -11.96
CA GLN A 171 -21.78 13.23 -11.66
C GLN A 171 -22.14 11.72 -11.54
N ALA A 172 -23.18 11.41 -10.79
CA ALA A 172 -23.72 10.05 -10.76
C ALA A 172 -24.08 9.58 -12.17
N ASN A 173 -23.76 8.33 -12.51
CA ASN A 173 -23.86 7.72 -13.85
C ASN A 173 -22.88 8.25 -14.92
N GLU A 174 -22.04 9.21 -14.62
CA GLU A 174 -21.03 9.67 -15.57
C GLU A 174 -20.01 8.58 -15.88
N VAL A 175 -19.58 8.47 -17.14
CA VAL A 175 -18.52 7.53 -17.55
C VAL A 175 -17.17 8.10 -17.13
N ILE A 176 -16.48 7.37 -16.22
CA ILE A 176 -15.16 7.73 -15.69
C ILE A 176 -14.01 7.04 -16.40
N GLY A 177 -14.30 6.02 -17.19
CA GLY A 177 -13.32 5.25 -17.95
C GLY A 177 -13.97 4.06 -18.62
N TYR A 178 -13.14 3.23 -19.22
CA TYR A 178 -13.55 2.00 -19.89
C TYR A 178 -12.64 0.85 -19.49
N VAL A 179 -13.19 -0.36 -19.40
CA VAL A 179 -12.41 -1.60 -19.37
C VAL A 179 -12.55 -2.22 -20.76
N ASP A 180 -11.50 -2.13 -21.55
CA ASP A 180 -11.55 -2.30 -23.00
C ASP A 180 -12.62 -1.38 -23.62
N GLU A 181 -13.77 -1.92 -24.07
CA GLU A 181 -14.89 -1.17 -24.63
C GLU A 181 -16.05 -0.94 -23.65
N GLU A 182 -16.02 -1.60 -22.45
CA GLU A 182 -17.10 -1.53 -21.48
C GLU A 182 -16.99 -0.31 -20.58
N PRO A 183 -18.04 0.54 -20.50
CA PRO A 183 -17.98 1.77 -19.74
C PRO A 183 -18.04 1.51 -18.22
N VAL A 184 -17.14 2.15 -17.50
CA VAL A 184 -17.15 2.21 -16.03
C VAL A 184 -17.77 3.55 -15.61
N ARG A 185 -18.79 3.50 -14.75
CA ARG A 185 -19.56 4.69 -14.36
C ARG A 185 -19.43 4.99 -12.87
N ALA A 186 -19.45 6.29 -12.55
CA ALA A 186 -19.58 6.76 -11.17
C ALA A 186 -20.95 6.37 -10.61
N LYS A 187 -20.99 5.78 -9.41
CA LYS A 187 -22.25 5.41 -8.76
C LYS A 187 -22.90 6.59 -8.03
N ILE A 188 -22.10 7.55 -7.61
CA ILE A 188 -22.51 8.75 -6.88
C ILE A 188 -21.81 9.98 -7.45
N THR A 189 -22.37 11.16 -7.20
CA THR A 189 -21.71 12.44 -7.47
C THR A 189 -20.64 12.69 -6.42
N GLY A 190 -19.46 13.17 -6.84
CA GLY A 190 -18.34 13.45 -5.94
C GLY A 190 -17.04 13.77 -6.67
N ILE A 191 -15.93 13.67 -5.92
CA ILE A 191 -14.56 13.85 -6.40
C ILE A 191 -13.79 12.56 -6.19
#